data_b948d40d702a2295bbbecd82188163f4
#
_entry.id   b948d40d702a2295bbbecd82188163f4
#
_cell.length_a   1.000
_cell.length_b   1.000
_cell.length_c   1.000
_cell.angle_alpha   90.00
_cell.angle_beta   90.00
_cell.angle_gamma   90.00
#
_symmetry.space_group_name_H-M   'P 1'
#
loop_
_entity.id
_entity.type
_entity.pdbx_description
1 polymer ?
#
loop_
_entity_poly.entity_id
_entity_poly.type
_entity_poly.pdbx_seq_one_letter_code
_entity_poly.pdbx_strand_id
1 'polypeptide(L)'
;MASGTKEALASALRQMMTVKPIDKVTVKDIVEICGVNRQTFYYHFDDVDDLLEWVFEQDSDRVFPSVVVYDHWLEDMMVYFDYLVSNSAFTLNVYHSNSRLYMLRYLKDRMAYCIRSFAEIASEGKNIDRQDFEFVVEFYANCAIGFIAQWMDAGMKFPKEITRERILKVMDQSVENILARFYNPKEYKTIEFFYVLPYPVYWQGVFINQPCIF
;
A
#
# COMPACT_ATOMS: atom_id res chain seq x y z
N MET A 1 6.93 25.06 -18.67
CA MET A 1 7.32 24.17 -19.80
C MET A 1 7.82 22.79 -19.32
N ALA A 2 8.59 22.67 -18.26
CA ALA A 2 9.09 21.35 -17.77
C ALA A 2 8.00 20.40 -17.26
N SER A 3 6.92 20.88 -16.64
CA SER A 3 5.81 20.05 -16.15
C SER A 3 5.07 19.35 -17.31
N GLY A 4 4.74 20.07 -18.37
CA GLY A 4 4.01 19.48 -19.49
C GLY A 4 4.74 18.36 -20.22
N THR A 5 6.08 18.33 -20.20
CA THR A 5 6.86 17.24 -20.80
C THR A 5 6.78 15.98 -19.96
N LYS A 6 6.91 16.08 -18.62
CA LYS A 6 6.76 14.93 -17.70
C LYS A 6 5.38 14.31 -17.84
N GLU A 7 4.33 15.13 -17.90
CA GLU A 7 2.95 14.67 -18.08
C GLU A 7 2.72 13.99 -19.43
N ALA A 8 3.35 14.50 -20.50
CA ALA A 8 3.27 13.87 -21.82
C ALA A 8 3.95 12.50 -21.82
N LEU A 9 5.14 12.38 -21.20
CA LEU A 9 5.86 11.11 -21.05
C LEU A 9 5.04 10.11 -20.22
N ALA A 10 4.42 10.55 -19.13
CA ALA A 10 3.55 9.72 -18.30
C ALA A 10 2.30 9.23 -19.06
N SER A 11 1.69 10.11 -19.85
CA SER A 11 0.55 9.75 -20.70
C SER A 11 0.94 8.70 -21.74
N ALA A 12 2.12 8.86 -22.36
CA ALA A 12 2.66 7.88 -23.31
C ALA A 12 2.95 6.53 -22.67
N LEU A 13 3.52 6.50 -21.44
CA LEU A 13 3.71 5.27 -20.67
C LEU A 13 2.37 4.56 -20.46
N ARG A 14 1.35 5.27 -19.96
CA ARG A 14 0.01 4.72 -19.75
C ARG A 14 -0.59 4.15 -21.02
N GLN A 15 -0.46 4.87 -22.14
CA GLN A 15 -0.92 4.41 -23.44
C GLN A 15 -0.21 3.13 -23.86
N MET A 16 1.11 3.04 -23.71
CA MET A 16 1.86 1.82 -24.03
C MET A 16 1.44 0.64 -23.18
N MET A 17 1.14 0.85 -21.90
CA MET A 17 0.72 -0.19 -20.96
C MET A 17 -0.69 -0.74 -21.25
N THR A 18 -1.47 -0.11 -22.11
CA THR A 18 -2.73 -0.71 -22.62
C THR A 18 -2.50 -1.79 -23.67
N VAL A 19 -1.32 -1.81 -24.31
CA VAL A 19 -1.02 -2.70 -25.45
C VAL A 19 0.07 -3.71 -25.16
N LYS A 20 0.93 -3.46 -24.17
CA LYS A 20 1.99 -4.41 -23.77
C LYS A 20 2.35 -4.33 -22.28
N PRO A 21 2.92 -5.42 -21.69
CA PRO A 21 3.44 -5.40 -20.33
C PRO A 21 4.51 -4.32 -20.17
N ILE A 22 4.55 -3.68 -18.98
CA ILE A 22 5.52 -2.63 -18.66
C ILE A 22 6.98 -3.12 -18.83
N ASP A 23 7.29 -4.35 -18.45
CA ASP A 23 8.63 -4.97 -18.61
C ASP A 23 9.12 -4.98 -20.08
N LYS A 24 8.24 -4.73 -21.03
CA LYS A 24 8.57 -4.64 -22.46
C LYS A 24 8.46 -3.22 -23.03
N VAL A 25 8.09 -2.26 -22.18
CA VAL A 25 8.07 -0.85 -22.58
C VAL A 25 9.49 -0.31 -22.58
N THR A 26 9.86 0.40 -23.62
CA THR A 26 11.19 1.01 -23.76
C THR A 26 11.08 2.53 -23.85
N VAL A 27 12.19 3.21 -23.49
CA VAL A 27 12.28 4.67 -23.69
C VAL A 27 11.98 5.05 -25.14
N LYS A 28 12.40 4.20 -26.11
CA LYS A 28 12.10 4.44 -27.52
C LYS A 28 10.62 4.52 -27.78
N ASP A 29 9.84 3.58 -27.26
CA ASP A 29 8.38 3.55 -27.44
C ASP A 29 7.70 4.81 -26.90
N ILE A 30 8.14 5.25 -25.72
CA ILE A 30 7.57 6.41 -25.02
C ILE A 30 7.85 7.70 -25.82
N VAL A 31 9.10 7.91 -26.23
CA VAL A 31 9.47 9.15 -26.92
C VAL A 31 8.89 9.23 -28.33
N GLU A 32 8.66 8.09 -29.01
CA GLU A 32 7.99 8.02 -30.30
C GLU A 32 6.53 8.50 -30.19
N ILE A 33 5.80 8.12 -29.12
CA ILE A 33 4.43 8.58 -28.87
C ILE A 33 4.41 10.08 -28.56
N CYS A 34 5.35 10.55 -27.75
CA CYS A 34 5.42 11.96 -27.35
C CYS A 34 5.94 12.88 -28.45
N GLY A 35 6.55 12.34 -29.48
CA GLY A 35 7.21 13.15 -30.53
C GLY A 35 8.44 13.92 -30.03
N VAL A 36 9.11 13.39 -28.98
CA VAL A 36 10.35 13.97 -28.41
C VAL A 36 11.54 13.07 -28.69
N ASN A 37 12.76 13.56 -28.45
CA ASN A 37 13.97 12.75 -28.55
C ASN A 37 14.32 12.06 -27.23
N ARG A 38 15.20 11.04 -27.26
CA ARG A 38 15.65 10.31 -26.05
C ARG A 38 16.37 11.21 -25.04
N GLN A 39 17.08 12.24 -25.51
CA GLN A 39 17.79 13.16 -24.62
C GLN A 39 16.77 13.94 -23.75
N THR A 40 15.62 14.30 -24.32
CA THR A 40 14.52 14.93 -23.56
C THR A 40 13.98 13.99 -22.47
N PHE A 41 13.87 12.68 -22.74
CA PHE A 41 13.49 11.71 -21.74
C PHE A 41 14.52 11.68 -20.59
N TYR A 42 15.80 11.47 -20.91
CA TYR A 42 16.87 11.36 -19.92
C TYR A 42 17.20 12.66 -19.17
N TYR A 43 16.69 13.79 -19.66
CA TYR A 43 16.70 15.04 -18.90
C TYR A 43 15.73 15.01 -17.70
N HIS A 44 14.69 14.20 -17.75
CA HIS A 44 13.63 14.15 -16.76
C HIS A 44 13.62 12.87 -15.91
N PHE A 45 14.04 11.75 -16.49
CA PHE A 45 13.95 10.43 -15.88
C PHE A 45 15.16 9.58 -16.27
N ASP A 46 15.66 8.79 -15.32
CA ASP A 46 16.80 7.89 -15.54
C ASP A 46 16.41 6.70 -16.44
N ASP A 47 15.22 6.14 -16.21
CA ASP A 47 14.68 5.01 -16.96
C ASP A 47 13.12 4.97 -16.92
N VAL A 48 12.53 3.87 -17.39
CA VAL A 48 11.08 3.67 -17.42
C VAL A 48 10.52 3.47 -16.00
N ASP A 49 11.29 2.85 -15.10
CA ASP A 49 10.86 2.63 -13.73
C ASP A 49 10.83 3.96 -12.96
N ASP A 50 11.79 4.85 -13.14
CA ASP A 50 11.79 6.21 -12.56
C ASP A 50 10.57 7.03 -13.07
N LEU A 51 10.23 6.92 -14.35
CA LEU A 51 8.99 7.52 -14.87
C LEU A 51 7.75 6.88 -14.23
N LEU A 52 7.73 5.56 -14.01
CA LEU A 52 6.64 4.87 -13.35
C LEU A 52 6.48 5.33 -11.90
N GLU A 53 7.58 5.49 -11.16
CA GLU A 53 7.60 6.03 -9.80
C GLU A 53 6.94 7.41 -9.75
N TRP A 54 7.36 8.29 -10.64
CA TRP A 54 6.79 9.62 -10.75
C TRP A 54 5.28 9.59 -11.07
N VAL A 55 4.84 8.64 -11.92
CA VAL A 55 3.41 8.44 -12.22
C VAL A 55 2.63 8.06 -10.97
N PHE A 56 3.14 7.15 -10.13
CA PHE A 56 2.50 6.79 -8.87
C PHE A 56 2.40 7.97 -7.90
N GLU A 57 3.46 8.76 -7.77
CA GLU A 57 3.45 9.96 -6.94
C GLU A 57 2.38 10.95 -7.37
N GLN A 58 2.33 11.27 -8.68
CA GLN A 58 1.34 12.20 -9.24
C GLN A 58 -0.09 11.71 -9.06
N ASP A 59 -0.33 10.42 -9.23
CA ASP A 59 -1.65 9.83 -9.03
C ASP A 59 -2.07 9.88 -7.57
N SER A 60 -1.14 9.58 -6.68
CA SER A 60 -1.37 9.65 -5.24
C SER A 60 -1.73 11.07 -4.80
N ASP A 61 -0.98 12.06 -5.24
CA ASP A 61 -1.23 13.46 -4.90
C ASP A 61 -2.60 13.96 -5.41
N ARG A 62 -3.11 13.36 -6.49
CA ARG A 62 -4.45 13.68 -7.01
C ARG A 62 -5.57 12.99 -6.25
N VAL A 63 -5.33 11.80 -5.75
CA VAL A 63 -6.37 10.93 -5.18
C VAL A 63 -6.40 11.00 -3.67
N PHE A 64 -5.23 11.09 -3.02
CA PHE A 64 -5.18 11.27 -1.58
C PHE A 64 -5.33 12.74 -1.23
N PRO A 65 -6.30 13.09 -0.38
CA PRO A 65 -6.39 14.43 0.13
C PRO A 65 -5.10 14.77 0.91
N SER A 66 -4.63 16.00 0.76
CA SER A 66 -3.47 16.51 1.49
C SER A 66 -3.71 16.59 3.01
N VAL A 67 -4.96 16.45 3.43
CA VAL A 67 -5.39 16.43 4.84
C VAL A 67 -6.33 15.25 5.04
N VAL A 68 -5.94 14.31 5.90
CA VAL A 68 -6.82 13.23 6.35
C VAL A 68 -7.77 13.82 7.40
N VAL A 69 -9.08 13.77 7.13
CA VAL A 69 -10.10 14.19 8.07
C VAL A 69 -10.53 12.98 8.90
N TYR A 70 -10.48 13.11 10.23
CA TYR A 70 -10.75 12.00 11.16
C TYR A 70 -12.06 11.26 10.87
N ASP A 71 -13.14 11.98 10.61
CA ASP A 71 -14.48 11.39 10.41
C ASP A 71 -14.66 10.72 9.04
N HIS A 72 -13.73 10.93 8.08
CA HIS A 72 -13.86 10.48 6.69
C HIS A 72 -12.69 9.65 6.18
N TRP A 73 -11.71 9.31 7.02
CA TRP A 73 -10.49 8.61 6.60
C TRP A 73 -10.74 7.28 5.87
N LEU A 74 -11.80 6.55 6.28
CA LEU A 74 -12.20 5.30 5.61
C LEU A 74 -12.80 5.57 4.23
N GLU A 75 -13.57 6.64 4.08
CA GLU A 75 -14.13 7.08 2.81
C GLU A 75 -13.03 7.53 1.87
N ASP A 76 -12.07 8.31 2.36
CA ASP A 76 -10.90 8.74 1.58
C ASP A 76 -10.08 7.54 1.10
N MET A 77 -9.91 6.52 1.94
CA MET A 77 -9.26 5.28 1.55
C MET A 77 -10.04 4.54 0.47
N MET A 78 -11.39 4.54 0.52
CA MET A 78 -12.22 3.93 -0.51
C MET A 78 -12.13 4.67 -1.86
N VAL A 79 -11.96 5.98 -1.87
CA VAL A 79 -11.71 6.75 -3.11
C VAL A 79 -10.46 6.24 -3.83
N TYR A 80 -9.43 5.88 -3.07
CA TYR A 80 -8.23 5.30 -3.67
C TYR A 80 -8.47 3.90 -4.27
N PHE A 81 -9.25 3.06 -3.60
CA PHE A 81 -9.65 1.78 -4.19
C PHE A 81 -10.44 1.96 -5.49
N ASP A 82 -11.38 2.90 -5.52
CA ASP A 82 -12.16 3.21 -6.72
C ASP A 82 -11.26 3.73 -7.85
N TYR A 83 -10.22 4.51 -7.51
CA TYR A 83 -9.20 4.92 -8.46
C TYR A 83 -8.42 3.72 -9.04
N LEU A 84 -7.96 2.79 -8.20
CA LEU A 84 -7.25 1.59 -8.67
C LEU A 84 -8.14 0.74 -9.59
N VAL A 85 -9.44 0.60 -9.26
CA VAL A 85 -10.43 -0.11 -10.09
C VAL A 85 -10.60 0.59 -11.45
N SER A 86 -10.77 1.90 -11.45
CA SER A 86 -10.94 2.71 -12.66
C SER A 86 -9.73 2.64 -13.58
N ASN A 87 -8.55 2.36 -13.01
CA ASN A 87 -7.28 2.20 -13.72
C ASN A 87 -6.78 0.73 -13.72
N SER A 88 -7.69 -0.23 -13.63
CA SER A 88 -7.37 -1.66 -13.42
C SER A 88 -6.40 -2.24 -14.44
N ALA A 89 -6.51 -1.88 -15.70
CA ALA A 89 -5.59 -2.34 -16.75
C ALA A 89 -4.14 -1.90 -16.47
N PHE A 90 -3.93 -0.64 -16.10
CA PHE A 90 -2.62 -0.11 -15.70
C PHE A 90 -2.14 -0.79 -14.41
N THR A 91 -2.98 -0.80 -13.38
CA THR A 91 -2.68 -1.35 -12.05
C THR A 91 -2.26 -2.82 -12.11
N LEU A 92 -3.03 -3.66 -12.82
CA LEU A 92 -2.71 -5.09 -12.97
C LEU A 92 -1.48 -5.31 -13.87
N ASN A 93 -1.25 -4.46 -14.86
CA ASN A 93 -0.05 -4.53 -15.69
C ASN A 93 1.21 -4.36 -14.83
N VAL A 94 1.26 -3.37 -13.93
CA VAL A 94 2.37 -3.18 -13.00
C VAL A 94 2.43 -4.32 -11.97
N TYR A 95 1.29 -4.70 -11.42
CA TYR A 95 1.23 -5.76 -10.40
C TYR A 95 1.78 -7.12 -10.89
N HIS A 96 1.61 -7.43 -12.17
CA HIS A 96 2.13 -8.66 -12.79
C HIS A 96 3.52 -8.49 -13.44
N SER A 97 4.25 -7.43 -13.13
CA SER A 97 5.58 -7.10 -13.66
C SER A 97 6.69 -7.24 -12.61
N ASN A 98 7.92 -6.99 -13.02
CA ASN A 98 9.08 -6.89 -12.13
C ASN A 98 8.94 -5.72 -11.12
N SER A 99 8.18 -4.67 -11.45
CA SER A 99 7.93 -3.52 -10.59
C SER A 99 6.87 -3.76 -9.49
N ARG A 100 6.35 -5.01 -9.37
CA ARG A 100 5.35 -5.41 -8.36
C ARG A 100 5.77 -5.04 -6.93
N LEU A 101 7.00 -5.36 -6.54
CA LEU A 101 7.47 -5.09 -5.17
C LEU A 101 7.55 -3.60 -4.87
N TYR A 102 7.97 -2.82 -5.87
CA TYR A 102 7.95 -1.36 -5.76
C TYR A 102 6.52 -0.85 -5.53
N MET A 103 5.58 -1.25 -6.38
CA MET A 103 4.18 -0.89 -6.27
C MET A 103 3.59 -1.23 -4.88
N LEU A 104 3.80 -2.46 -4.40
CA LEU A 104 3.26 -2.89 -3.10
C LEU A 104 3.87 -2.10 -1.94
N ARG A 105 5.17 -1.79 -1.99
CA ARG A 105 5.84 -0.94 -1.00
C ARG A 105 5.27 0.46 -1.03
N TYR A 106 5.15 1.06 -2.19
CA TYR A 106 4.56 2.37 -2.36
C TYR A 106 3.13 2.44 -1.78
N LEU A 107 2.28 1.47 -2.12
CA LEU A 107 0.92 1.38 -1.58
C LEU A 107 0.91 1.22 -0.06
N LYS A 108 1.83 0.41 0.49
CA LYS A 108 2.00 0.24 1.94
C LYS A 108 2.35 1.57 2.61
N ASP A 109 3.31 2.31 2.07
CA ASP A 109 3.76 3.58 2.64
C ASP A 109 2.62 4.62 2.64
N ARG A 110 1.80 4.64 1.59
CA ARG A 110 0.61 5.50 1.52
C ARG A 110 -0.46 5.09 2.55
N MET A 111 -0.70 3.79 2.72
CA MET A 111 -1.61 3.30 3.75
C MET A 111 -1.10 3.64 5.15
N ALA A 112 0.20 3.45 5.41
CA ALA A 112 0.82 3.81 6.68
C ALA A 112 0.68 5.31 6.98
N TYR A 113 0.85 6.17 5.97
CA TYR A 113 0.63 7.61 6.12
C TYR A 113 -0.81 7.94 6.55
N CYS A 114 -1.81 7.38 5.86
CA CYS A 114 -3.23 7.61 6.20
C CYS A 114 -3.56 7.09 7.61
N ILE A 115 -3.11 5.88 7.94
CA ILE A 115 -3.34 5.27 9.26
C ILE A 115 -2.66 6.07 10.36
N ARG A 116 -1.42 6.55 10.13
CA ARG A 116 -0.67 7.37 11.09
C ARG A 116 -1.40 8.67 11.37
N SER A 117 -1.82 9.41 10.33
CA SER A 117 -2.53 10.68 10.48
C SER A 117 -3.82 10.52 11.29
N PHE A 118 -4.56 9.45 11.04
CA PHE A 118 -5.73 9.08 11.82
C PHE A 118 -5.37 8.71 13.26
N ALA A 119 -4.36 7.85 13.46
CA ALA A 119 -3.94 7.39 14.78
C ALA A 119 -3.40 8.54 15.66
N GLU A 120 -2.74 9.54 15.07
CA GLU A 120 -2.29 10.75 15.77
C GLU A 120 -3.46 11.51 16.37
N ILE A 121 -4.53 11.74 15.57
CA ILE A 121 -5.75 12.40 16.04
C ILE A 121 -6.43 11.55 17.13
N ALA A 122 -6.56 10.24 16.90
CA ALA A 122 -7.20 9.31 17.85
C ALA A 122 -6.46 9.19 19.19
N SER A 123 -5.16 9.47 19.21
CA SER A 123 -4.30 9.43 20.40
C SER A 123 -4.01 10.78 21.03
N GLU A 124 -4.64 11.86 20.55
CA GLU A 124 -4.42 13.21 21.09
C GLU A 124 -4.69 13.25 22.61
N GLY A 125 -3.74 13.83 23.36
CA GLY A 125 -3.82 13.89 24.83
C GLY A 125 -3.54 12.58 25.56
N LYS A 126 -3.23 11.47 24.86
CA LYS A 126 -2.89 10.17 25.43
C LYS A 126 -1.37 9.96 25.41
N ASN A 127 -0.83 9.38 26.49
CA ASN A 127 0.59 9.05 26.57
C ASN A 127 0.81 7.61 26.08
N ILE A 128 1.07 7.46 24.78
CA ILE A 128 1.40 6.19 24.15
C ILE A 128 2.89 6.21 23.80
N ASP A 129 3.62 5.11 24.12
CA ASP A 129 5.02 5.01 23.70
C ASP A 129 5.11 5.05 22.17
N ARG A 130 6.15 5.73 21.66
CA ARG A 130 6.31 5.91 20.22
C ARG A 130 6.51 4.59 19.48
N GLN A 131 7.18 3.62 20.08
CA GLN A 131 7.41 2.31 19.44
C GLN A 131 6.10 1.53 19.34
N ASP A 132 5.25 1.58 20.36
CA ASP A 132 3.92 0.96 20.35
C ASP A 132 3.02 1.63 19.31
N PHE A 133 3.05 2.96 19.24
CA PHE A 133 2.31 3.72 18.23
C PHE A 133 2.72 3.33 16.81
N GLU A 134 4.02 3.35 16.50
CA GLU A 134 4.53 2.98 15.17
C GLU A 134 4.25 1.50 14.86
N PHE A 135 4.31 0.61 15.85
CA PHE A 135 3.94 -0.80 15.67
C PHE A 135 2.47 -0.95 15.24
N VAL A 136 1.55 -0.21 15.86
CA VAL A 136 0.13 -0.24 15.48
C VAL A 136 -0.07 0.26 14.05
N VAL A 137 0.58 1.37 13.66
CA VAL A 137 0.53 1.90 12.29
C VAL A 137 1.02 0.85 11.29
N GLU A 138 2.19 0.27 11.53
CA GLU A 138 2.77 -0.75 10.65
C GLU A 138 1.93 -2.02 10.58
N PHE A 139 1.35 -2.46 11.69
CA PHE A 139 0.46 -3.62 11.74
C PHE A 139 -0.74 -3.43 10.80
N TYR A 140 -1.44 -2.31 10.90
CA TYR A 140 -2.58 -2.03 10.05
C TYR A 140 -2.19 -1.81 8.58
N ALA A 141 -1.06 -1.16 8.31
CA ALA A 141 -0.55 -1.00 6.95
C ALA A 141 -0.23 -2.35 6.30
N ASN A 142 0.39 -3.28 7.05
CA ASN A 142 0.66 -4.64 6.56
C ASN A 142 -0.62 -5.46 6.36
N CYS A 143 -1.63 -5.30 7.22
CA CYS A 143 -2.94 -5.91 7.00
C CYS A 143 -3.59 -5.38 5.71
N ALA A 144 -3.59 -4.06 5.51
CA ALA A 144 -4.16 -3.43 4.33
C ALA A 144 -3.48 -3.90 3.04
N ILE A 145 -2.14 -3.93 2.99
CA ILE A 145 -1.42 -4.36 1.80
C ILE A 145 -1.60 -5.85 1.50
N GLY A 146 -1.77 -6.68 2.53
CA GLY A 146 -2.10 -8.10 2.36
C GLY A 146 -3.45 -8.29 1.67
N PHE A 147 -4.47 -7.54 2.07
CA PHE A 147 -5.78 -7.54 1.41
C PHE A 147 -5.71 -6.98 -0.02
N ILE A 148 -4.96 -5.91 -0.25
CA ILE A 148 -4.76 -5.34 -1.59
C ILE A 148 -4.09 -6.35 -2.51
N ALA A 149 -3.03 -7.02 -2.07
CA ALA A 149 -2.34 -8.03 -2.86
C ALA A 149 -3.26 -9.20 -3.21
N GLN A 150 -4.00 -9.73 -2.23
CA GLN A 150 -4.98 -10.80 -2.48
C GLN A 150 -6.06 -10.38 -3.48
N TRP A 151 -6.55 -9.15 -3.38
CA TRP A 151 -7.51 -8.60 -4.31
C TRP A 151 -6.96 -8.45 -5.72
N MET A 152 -5.72 -7.99 -5.87
CA MET A 152 -5.03 -7.90 -7.17
C MET A 152 -4.76 -9.29 -7.77
N ASP A 153 -4.36 -10.29 -6.96
CA ASP A 153 -4.21 -11.68 -7.39
C ASP A 153 -5.54 -12.26 -7.93
N ALA A 154 -6.67 -11.81 -7.40
CA ALA A 154 -8.01 -12.17 -7.89
C ALA A 154 -8.47 -11.32 -9.10
N GLY A 155 -7.56 -10.59 -9.75
CA GLY A 155 -7.88 -9.70 -10.88
C GLY A 155 -8.77 -8.52 -10.49
N MET A 156 -8.57 -7.99 -9.28
CA MET A 156 -9.34 -6.88 -8.68
C MET A 156 -10.84 -7.18 -8.54
N LYS A 157 -11.17 -8.46 -8.43
CA LYS A 157 -12.53 -8.92 -8.15
C LYS A 157 -12.60 -9.40 -6.71
N PHE A 158 -13.27 -8.66 -5.85
CA PHE A 158 -13.54 -9.16 -4.51
C PHE A 158 -14.51 -10.35 -4.58
N PRO A 159 -14.24 -11.42 -3.83
CA PRO A 159 -15.28 -12.40 -3.50
C PRO A 159 -16.48 -11.63 -2.91
N LYS A 160 -17.71 -12.04 -3.24
CA LYS A 160 -18.93 -11.40 -2.75
C LYS A 160 -19.00 -11.30 -1.22
N GLU A 161 -18.21 -12.13 -0.55
CA GLU A 161 -18.08 -12.22 0.91
C GLU A 161 -17.21 -11.12 1.52
N ILE A 162 -16.27 -10.55 0.72
CA ILE A 162 -15.42 -9.43 1.14
C ILE A 162 -16.02 -8.16 0.56
N THR A 163 -17.02 -7.65 1.22
CA THR A 163 -17.67 -6.41 0.80
C THR A 163 -16.99 -5.21 1.45
N ARG A 164 -17.09 -4.04 0.80
CA ARG A 164 -16.71 -2.74 1.39
C ARG A 164 -17.27 -2.59 2.81
N GLU A 165 -18.52 -2.96 3.01
CA GLU A 165 -19.20 -2.89 4.31
C GLU A 165 -18.49 -3.73 5.39
N ARG A 166 -18.00 -4.92 5.07
CA ARG A 166 -17.27 -5.78 6.04
C ARG A 166 -15.92 -5.20 6.39
N ILE A 167 -15.19 -4.66 5.41
CA ILE A 167 -13.91 -3.98 5.65
C ILE A 167 -14.14 -2.79 6.58
N LEU A 168 -15.14 -1.95 6.28
CA LEU A 168 -15.50 -0.80 7.11
C LEU A 168 -15.86 -1.23 8.54
N LYS A 169 -16.68 -2.28 8.72
CA LYS A 169 -17.04 -2.80 10.05
C LYS A 169 -15.85 -3.32 10.86
N VAL A 170 -14.86 -3.91 10.21
CA VAL A 170 -13.63 -4.38 10.90
C VAL A 170 -12.73 -3.21 11.27
N MET A 171 -12.65 -2.20 10.41
CA MET A 171 -11.78 -1.04 10.61
C MET A 171 -12.38 0.00 11.55
N ASP A 172 -13.72 0.04 11.65
CA ASP A 172 -14.43 1.00 12.51
C ASP A 172 -13.96 0.87 13.96
N GLN A 173 -13.46 1.97 14.50
CA GLN A 173 -12.92 2.07 15.86
C GLN A 173 -11.82 1.05 16.21
N SER A 174 -11.32 0.27 15.25
CA SER A 174 -10.35 -0.79 15.55
C SER A 174 -8.97 -0.22 15.92
N VAL A 175 -8.53 0.84 15.25
CA VAL A 175 -7.25 1.51 15.53
C VAL A 175 -7.27 2.16 16.90
N GLU A 176 -8.34 2.88 17.24
CA GLU A 176 -8.54 3.53 18.54
C GLU A 176 -8.57 2.51 19.67
N ASN A 177 -9.29 1.41 19.48
CA ASN A 177 -9.42 0.34 20.47
C ASN A 177 -8.07 -0.36 20.72
N ILE A 178 -7.24 -0.53 19.69
CA ILE A 178 -5.90 -1.10 19.84
C ILE A 178 -4.99 -0.08 20.53
N LEU A 179 -4.98 1.17 20.13
CA LEU A 179 -4.18 2.23 20.78
C LEU A 179 -4.56 2.39 22.26
N ALA A 180 -5.86 2.26 22.59
CA ALA A 180 -6.32 2.32 23.98
C ALA A 180 -5.69 1.24 24.88
N ARG A 181 -5.33 0.08 24.34
CA ARG A 181 -4.64 -1.00 25.10
C ARG A 181 -3.23 -0.59 25.51
N PHE A 182 -2.54 0.20 24.73
CA PHE A 182 -1.20 0.71 25.04
C PHE A 182 -1.25 1.93 25.98
N TYR A 183 -2.33 2.71 25.92
CA TYR A 183 -2.55 3.85 26.82
C TYR A 183 -2.99 3.44 28.23
N ASN A 184 -3.86 2.41 28.36
CA ASN A 184 -4.39 1.89 29.63
C ASN A 184 -4.02 0.41 29.84
N PRO A 185 -2.73 0.06 30.03
CA PRO A 185 -2.32 -1.35 30.13
C PRO A 185 -2.93 -2.09 31.33
N LYS A 186 -3.46 -1.38 32.34
CA LYS A 186 -4.08 -1.98 33.53
C LYS A 186 -5.46 -2.59 33.28
N GLU A 187 -6.17 -2.18 32.23
CA GLU A 187 -7.49 -2.72 31.86
C GLU A 187 -7.40 -4.03 31.08
N TYR A 188 -6.27 -4.30 30.47
CA TYR A 188 -6.06 -5.52 29.69
C TYR A 188 -5.15 -6.45 30.46
N LYS A 189 -5.73 -7.54 31.02
CA LYS A 189 -4.94 -8.64 31.54
C LYS A 189 -4.02 -9.14 30.43
N THR A 190 -2.72 -9.09 30.65
CA THR A 190 -1.75 -9.79 29.82
C THR A 190 -2.21 -11.24 29.76
N ILE A 191 -2.65 -11.69 28.58
CA ILE A 191 -2.83 -13.10 28.34
C ILE A 191 -1.41 -13.63 28.29
N GLU A 192 -0.93 -14.19 29.41
CA GLU A 192 0.28 -15.00 29.40
C GLU A 192 -0.01 -16.17 28.46
N PHE A 193 0.43 -16.05 27.20
CA PHE A 193 0.51 -17.19 26.32
C PHE A 193 1.58 -18.12 26.89
N PHE A 194 1.18 -19.00 27.81
CA PHE A 194 1.93 -20.20 28.01
C PHE A 194 1.94 -20.95 26.70
N TYR A 195 3.06 -20.91 26.02
CA TYR A 195 3.33 -21.73 24.85
C TYR A 195 3.33 -23.20 25.28
N VAL A 196 2.16 -23.78 25.39
CA VAL A 196 2.01 -25.22 25.25
C VAL A 196 1.60 -25.44 23.78
N LEU A 197 2.58 -25.49 22.89
CA LEU A 197 2.37 -26.12 21.60
C LEU A 197 2.47 -27.62 21.84
N PRO A 198 1.34 -28.37 21.84
CA PRO A 198 1.35 -29.79 22.16
C PRO A 198 1.83 -30.68 21.00
N TYR A 199 2.30 -30.08 19.88
CA TYR A 199 2.72 -30.85 18.71
C TYR A 199 4.09 -30.39 18.20
N PRO A 200 5.02 -31.34 17.93
CA PRO A 200 6.26 -31.01 17.22
C PRO A 200 5.92 -30.63 15.79
N VAL A 201 6.32 -29.43 15.37
CA VAL A 201 6.23 -29.00 13.97
C VAL A 201 7.37 -29.66 13.20
N TYR A 202 7.04 -30.64 12.37
CA TYR A 202 8.01 -31.24 11.44
C TYR A 202 8.19 -30.34 10.23
N TRP A 203 9.35 -29.71 10.11
CA TRP A 203 9.81 -29.10 8.87
C TRP A 203 10.96 -29.94 8.30
N GLN A 204 10.73 -30.63 7.19
CA GLN A 204 11.74 -31.28 6.34
C GLN A 204 12.89 -32.03 7.08
N GLY A 205 12.56 -32.89 8.06
CA GLY A 205 13.53 -33.84 8.60
C GLY A 205 14.65 -33.26 9.48
N VAL A 206 14.55 -32.01 9.91
CA VAL A 206 15.52 -31.41 10.84
C VAL A 206 14.87 -31.17 12.19
N PHE A 207 15.37 -31.85 13.23
CA PHE A 207 15.02 -31.59 14.61
C PHE A 207 15.65 -30.27 15.06
N ILE A 208 14.86 -29.23 15.26
CA ILE A 208 15.30 -28.03 15.94
C ILE A 208 14.83 -28.15 17.38
N ASN A 209 15.73 -28.63 18.25
CA ASN A 209 15.52 -28.70 19.70
C ASN A 209 16.24 -27.51 20.35
N GLN A 210 15.78 -26.28 20.05
CA GLN A 210 16.19 -25.09 20.79
C GLN A 210 14.95 -24.27 21.15
N PRO A 211 14.83 -23.81 22.41
CA PRO A 211 13.79 -22.87 22.78
C PRO A 211 14.09 -21.54 22.10
N CYS A 212 13.14 -21.05 21.28
CA CYS A 212 13.18 -19.67 20.79
C CYS A 212 12.99 -18.74 21.99
N ILE A 213 14.06 -18.04 22.36
CA ILE A 213 14.01 -16.87 23.23
C ILE A 213 13.72 -15.70 22.31
N PHE A 214 12.56 -15.10 22.44
CA PHE A 214 12.25 -13.77 21.94
C PHE A 214 12.37 -12.77 23.10
#